data_f331575f45738f4fbf6f7de5c32c3df6
#
_entry.id   f331575f45738f4fbf6f7de5c32c3df6
#
_cell.length_a   1.000
_cell.length_b   1.000
_cell.length_c   1.000
_cell.angle_alpha   90.00
_cell.angle_beta   90.00
_cell.angle_gamma   90.00
#
_symmetry.space_group_name_H-M   'P 1'
#
loop_
_entity.id
_entity.type
_entity.pdbx_description
1 polymer ?
#
loop_
_entity_poly.entity_id
_entity_poly.type
_entity_poly.pdbx_seq_one_letter_code
_entity_poly.pdbx_strand_id
1 'polypeptide(L)'
;SKDGRYVLLASNMWKSKLVIIDTNGTLTDISDDNIAIVTTYNDQDGKNFDIGYINSIKEENGKYWLATNTGIGLINNIKAAFSGNMIVNRVKVPRNDGTNLADYLLDGVSVNDIAIDGANRKWFGSSTSGLYLTSSDGSEILEHFSTENSPLTSDEITSVACSTDDNRVFIGTKKGTLVYESDAAPAQNDYSDVYAYPNPVRPDYSGHITVAGLMDNSLVKITDSMGNLVYSGRSTGGMFVWDGLNSDGSRVNTGVYYVFASQNENSKSSGCVTKILVVK
;
A
#
# COMPACT_ATOMS: atom_id res chain seq x y z
N SER A 1 -17.98 -0.34 -4.75
CA SER A 1 -17.18 0.87 -4.45
C SER A 1 -17.42 1.33 -3.02
N LYS A 2 -16.47 2.11 -2.46
CA LYS A 2 -16.56 2.63 -1.08
C LYS A 2 -17.76 3.57 -0.87
N ASP A 3 -18.18 4.27 -1.91
CA ASP A 3 -19.35 5.14 -1.91
C ASP A 3 -20.68 4.40 -2.15
N GLY A 4 -20.64 3.08 -2.34
CA GLY A 4 -21.82 2.24 -2.61
C GLY A 4 -22.38 2.36 -4.01
N ARG A 5 -21.82 3.23 -4.87
CA ARG A 5 -22.40 3.51 -6.20
C ARG A 5 -22.16 2.38 -7.20
N TYR A 6 -20.96 1.78 -7.18
CA TYR A 6 -20.62 0.73 -8.16
C TYR A 6 -20.45 -0.62 -7.48
N VAL A 7 -21.06 -1.65 -8.07
CA VAL A 7 -20.84 -3.05 -7.73
C VAL A 7 -20.11 -3.71 -8.89
N LEU A 8 -18.97 -4.33 -8.60
CA LEU A 8 -18.13 -5.03 -9.58
C LEU A 8 -18.15 -6.52 -9.27
N LEU A 9 -18.46 -7.32 -10.26
CA LEU A 9 -18.51 -8.78 -10.16
C LEU A 9 -17.61 -9.38 -11.25
N ALA A 10 -16.60 -10.14 -10.85
CA ALA A 10 -15.80 -10.94 -11.77
C ALA A 10 -16.43 -12.32 -11.95
N SER A 11 -16.70 -12.71 -13.18
CA SER A 11 -17.15 -14.05 -13.54
C SER A 11 -16.10 -14.70 -14.42
N ASN A 12 -15.55 -15.81 -13.95
CA ASN A 12 -14.45 -16.54 -14.61
C ASN A 12 -14.93 -17.85 -15.30
N MET A 13 -16.24 -17.99 -15.51
CA MET A 13 -16.79 -19.12 -16.25
C MET A 13 -16.58 -18.94 -17.76
N TRP A 14 -15.88 -19.85 -18.41
CA TRP A 14 -15.59 -19.93 -19.85
C TRP A 14 -14.66 -18.82 -20.38
N LYS A 15 -14.98 -17.55 -20.14
CA LYS A 15 -14.16 -16.36 -20.39
C LYS A 15 -14.37 -15.40 -19.23
N SER A 16 -13.32 -14.67 -18.89
CA SER A 16 -13.41 -13.63 -17.88
C SER A 16 -14.38 -12.54 -18.30
N LYS A 17 -15.32 -12.20 -17.42
CA LYS A 17 -16.26 -11.10 -17.59
C LYS A 17 -16.21 -10.23 -16.34
N LEU A 18 -16.15 -8.93 -16.56
CA LEU A 18 -16.38 -7.95 -15.50
C LEU A 18 -17.77 -7.36 -15.68
N VAL A 19 -18.64 -7.65 -14.74
CA VAL A 19 -19.97 -7.03 -14.66
C VAL A 19 -19.86 -5.84 -13.73
N ILE A 20 -20.29 -4.68 -14.21
CA ILE A 20 -20.29 -3.41 -13.47
C ILE A 20 -21.72 -2.92 -13.40
N ILE A 21 -22.21 -2.71 -12.18
CA ILE A 21 -23.52 -2.17 -11.91
C ILE A 21 -23.35 -0.77 -11.33
N ASP A 22 -23.90 0.24 -11.98
CA ASP A 22 -24.06 1.58 -11.41
C ASP A 22 -25.44 1.63 -10.75
N THR A 23 -25.47 1.63 -9.43
CA THR A 23 -26.69 1.64 -8.62
C THR A 23 -27.29 3.04 -8.50
N ASN A 24 -26.74 4.03 -9.19
CA ASN A 24 -27.08 5.46 -9.02
C ASN A 24 -27.08 5.94 -7.55
N GLY A 25 -26.47 5.17 -6.64
CA GLY A 25 -26.40 5.44 -5.21
C GLY A 25 -27.58 4.86 -4.40
N THR A 26 -28.42 4.02 -5.02
CA THR A 26 -29.59 3.39 -4.41
C THR A 26 -29.46 1.89 -4.42
N LEU A 27 -28.87 1.30 -3.36
CA LEU A 27 -28.61 -0.16 -3.28
C LEU A 27 -29.89 -1.02 -3.23
N THR A 28 -31.04 -0.43 -2.93
CA THR A 28 -32.31 -1.15 -2.74
C THR A 28 -33.28 -0.95 -3.90
N ASP A 29 -33.07 0.03 -4.76
CA ASP A 29 -33.88 0.26 -5.96
C ASP A 29 -33.10 -0.21 -7.19
N ILE A 30 -33.45 -1.37 -7.69
CA ILE A 30 -32.82 -1.96 -8.89
C ILE A 30 -33.41 -1.42 -10.21
N SER A 31 -34.44 -0.59 -10.15
CA SER A 31 -35.12 -0.10 -11.36
C SER A 31 -34.32 1.01 -12.07
N ASP A 32 -33.42 1.68 -11.37
CA ASP A 32 -32.54 2.74 -11.88
C ASP A 32 -31.10 2.25 -12.14
N ASP A 33 -30.81 0.97 -11.92
CA ASP A 33 -29.51 0.37 -12.14
C ASP A 33 -29.11 0.36 -13.62
N ASN A 34 -27.86 0.76 -13.88
CA ASN A 34 -27.24 0.56 -15.18
C ASN A 34 -26.22 -0.57 -15.13
N ILE A 35 -26.23 -1.47 -16.11
CA ILE A 35 -25.36 -2.64 -16.15
C ILE A 35 -24.46 -2.57 -17.37
N ALA A 36 -23.17 -2.72 -17.18
CA ALA A 36 -22.18 -2.92 -18.23
C ALA A 36 -21.53 -4.30 -18.06
N ILE A 37 -21.36 -5.04 -19.17
CA ILE A 37 -20.66 -6.33 -19.20
C ILE A 37 -19.45 -6.18 -20.10
N VAL A 38 -18.26 -6.28 -19.52
CA VAL A 38 -16.99 -6.18 -20.25
C VAL A 38 -16.40 -7.57 -20.41
N THR A 39 -16.11 -7.93 -21.65
CA THR A 39 -15.56 -9.25 -22.03
C THR A 39 -14.26 -9.15 -22.82
N THR A 40 -13.89 -7.93 -23.22
CA THR A 40 -12.66 -7.61 -23.94
C THR A 40 -11.99 -6.44 -23.25
N TYR A 41 -10.72 -6.54 -23.01
CA TYR A 41 -9.96 -5.56 -22.25
C TYR A 41 -8.87 -4.99 -23.15
N ASN A 42 -8.91 -3.68 -23.37
CA ASN A 42 -7.87 -2.98 -24.12
C ASN A 42 -7.03 -2.16 -23.14
N ASP A 43 -5.72 -2.15 -23.36
CA ASP A 43 -4.81 -1.31 -22.58
C ASP A 43 -4.78 0.14 -23.10
N GLN A 44 -3.99 0.98 -22.44
CA GLN A 44 -3.82 2.40 -22.79
C GLN A 44 -3.20 2.62 -24.18
N ASP A 45 -2.56 1.61 -24.75
CA ASP A 45 -1.93 1.66 -26.08
C ASP A 45 -2.87 1.07 -27.16
N GLY A 46 -4.13 0.77 -26.79
CA GLY A 46 -5.15 0.18 -27.65
C GLY A 46 -4.94 -1.30 -27.99
N LYS A 47 -4.02 -1.96 -27.28
CA LYS A 47 -3.76 -3.39 -27.46
C LYS A 47 -4.69 -4.22 -26.60
N ASN A 48 -5.07 -5.39 -27.10
CA ASN A 48 -5.81 -6.35 -26.29
C ASN A 48 -4.94 -6.83 -25.12
N PHE A 49 -5.47 -6.68 -23.91
CA PHE A 49 -4.89 -7.22 -22.69
C PHE A 49 -5.65 -8.51 -22.32
N ASP A 50 -5.08 -9.65 -22.64
CA ASP A 50 -5.64 -10.94 -22.24
C ASP A 50 -5.39 -11.16 -20.75
N ILE A 51 -6.40 -10.86 -19.92
CA ILE A 51 -6.31 -10.96 -18.46
C ILE A 51 -6.48 -12.38 -17.92
N GLY A 52 -6.84 -13.35 -18.78
CA GLY A 52 -7.22 -14.68 -18.31
C GLY A 52 -8.41 -14.60 -17.34
N TYR A 53 -8.17 -14.69 -16.06
CA TYR A 53 -9.17 -14.54 -14.99
C TYR A 53 -8.89 -13.31 -14.13
N ILE A 54 -9.95 -12.71 -13.57
CA ILE A 54 -9.86 -11.69 -12.51
C ILE A 54 -10.00 -12.41 -11.18
N ASN A 55 -8.92 -12.42 -10.40
CA ASN A 55 -8.84 -13.13 -9.13
C ASN A 55 -9.23 -12.25 -7.93
N SER A 56 -8.88 -10.96 -7.98
CA SER A 56 -9.22 -9.98 -6.94
C SER A 56 -9.43 -8.59 -7.54
N ILE A 57 -10.30 -7.80 -6.92
CA ILE A 57 -10.57 -6.40 -7.28
C ILE A 57 -10.47 -5.57 -6.01
N LYS A 58 -9.66 -4.51 -6.03
CA LYS A 58 -9.58 -3.53 -4.93
C LYS A 58 -9.82 -2.13 -5.44
N GLU A 59 -10.67 -1.40 -4.73
CA GLU A 59 -10.96 -0.01 -5.02
C GLU A 59 -10.10 0.92 -4.16
N GLU A 60 -9.55 1.94 -4.81
CA GLU A 60 -8.83 3.03 -4.17
C GLU A 60 -9.17 4.36 -4.86
N ASN A 61 -9.83 5.25 -4.15
CA ASN A 61 -10.14 6.60 -4.62
C ASN A 61 -10.81 6.63 -6.02
N GLY A 62 -11.77 5.72 -6.24
CA GLY A 62 -12.50 5.59 -7.50
C GLY A 62 -11.73 4.92 -8.63
N LYS A 63 -10.53 4.42 -8.38
CA LYS A 63 -9.77 3.55 -9.26
C LYS A 63 -9.91 2.10 -8.81
N TYR A 64 -9.82 1.16 -9.74
CA TYR A 64 -9.99 -0.26 -9.45
C TYR A 64 -8.78 -1.05 -9.93
N TRP A 65 -8.07 -1.63 -8.98
CA TRP A 65 -6.95 -2.54 -9.21
C TRP A 65 -7.48 -3.95 -9.44
N LEU A 66 -7.03 -4.59 -10.50
CA LEU A 66 -7.40 -5.95 -10.88
C LEU A 66 -6.18 -6.87 -10.75
N ALA A 67 -6.28 -7.88 -9.89
CA ALA A 67 -5.36 -9.02 -9.91
C ALA A 67 -5.82 -10.00 -10.98
N THR A 68 -4.97 -10.35 -11.91
CA THR A 68 -5.31 -11.24 -13.03
C THR A 68 -4.31 -12.39 -13.17
N ASN A 69 -4.63 -13.35 -14.02
CA ASN A 69 -3.70 -14.46 -14.30
C ASN A 69 -2.46 -14.04 -15.10
N THR A 70 -2.46 -12.84 -15.67
CA THR A 70 -1.40 -12.37 -16.57
C THR A 70 -0.77 -11.04 -16.13
N GLY A 71 -1.04 -10.61 -14.91
CA GLY A 71 -0.48 -9.39 -14.35
C GLY A 71 -1.53 -8.51 -13.67
N ILE A 72 -1.24 -7.21 -13.63
CA ILE A 72 -2.07 -6.20 -12.96
C ILE A 72 -2.74 -5.29 -13.98
N GLY A 73 -4.05 -5.12 -13.81
CA GLY A 73 -4.84 -4.12 -14.53
C GLY A 73 -5.30 -3.00 -13.61
N LEU A 74 -5.44 -1.79 -14.14
CA LEU A 74 -5.94 -0.62 -13.42
C LEU A 74 -7.02 0.10 -14.22
N ILE A 75 -8.24 0.17 -13.69
CA ILE A 75 -9.34 0.93 -14.26
C ILE A 75 -9.37 2.30 -13.58
N ASN A 76 -9.03 3.36 -14.34
CA ASN A 76 -9.05 4.73 -13.85
C ASN A 76 -10.43 5.40 -14.03
N ASN A 77 -11.22 4.94 -14.99
CA ASN A 77 -12.54 5.50 -15.30
C ASN A 77 -13.55 4.37 -15.50
N ILE A 78 -14.23 4.00 -14.43
CA ILE A 78 -15.24 2.94 -14.46
C ILE A 78 -16.46 3.30 -15.31
N LYS A 79 -16.82 4.59 -15.41
CA LYS A 79 -17.98 5.06 -16.19
C LYS A 79 -17.83 4.76 -17.68
N ALA A 80 -16.59 4.68 -18.18
CA ALA A 80 -16.33 4.37 -19.58
C ALA A 80 -16.82 2.96 -20.00
N ALA A 81 -17.08 2.07 -19.04
CA ALA A 81 -17.66 0.75 -19.32
C ALA A 81 -19.06 0.84 -19.92
N PHE A 82 -19.86 1.81 -19.49
CA PHE A 82 -21.25 2.00 -19.95
C PHE A 82 -21.34 2.57 -21.37
N SER A 83 -20.25 3.13 -21.89
CA SER A 83 -20.12 3.56 -23.29
C SER A 83 -19.31 2.60 -24.17
N GLY A 84 -18.86 1.47 -23.62
CA GLY A 84 -18.03 0.48 -24.34
C GLY A 84 -16.57 0.90 -24.58
N ASN A 85 -16.11 1.97 -23.91
CA ASN A 85 -14.76 2.54 -24.10
C ASN A 85 -13.87 2.37 -22.88
N MET A 86 -14.12 1.36 -22.04
CA MET A 86 -13.31 1.12 -20.85
C MET A 86 -11.90 0.69 -21.23
N ILE A 87 -10.91 1.33 -20.63
CA ILE A 87 -9.50 0.99 -20.73
C ILE A 87 -9.07 0.36 -19.40
N VAL A 88 -8.33 -0.75 -19.49
CA VAL A 88 -7.63 -1.37 -18.37
C VAL A 88 -6.15 -1.05 -18.52
N ASN A 89 -5.68 -0.03 -17.78
CA ASN A 89 -4.31 0.41 -17.87
C ASN A 89 -3.37 -0.66 -17.31
N ARG A 90 -2.25 -0.86 -17.98
CA ARG A 90 -1.14 -1.65 -17.48
C ARG A 90 -0.11 -0.69 -16.90
N VAL A 91 0.15 -0.81 -15.59
CA VAL A 91 1.11 0.05 -14.90
C VAL A 91 2.51 -0.24 -15.43
N LYS A 92 3.28 0.82 -15.75
CA LYS A 92 4.65 0.70 -16.25
C LYS A 92 5.64 0.89 -15.11
N VAL A 93 6.59 -0.02 -15.00
CA VAL A 93 7.70 0.01 -14.04
C VAL A 93 8.99 0.26 -14.81
N PRO A 94 9.69 1.38 -14.58
CA PRO A 94 10.99 1.67 -15.22
C PRO A 94 12.01 0.57 -14.92
N ARG A 95 12.82 0.20 -15.90
CA ARG A 95 13.85 -0.84 -15.72
C ARG A 95 15.03 -0.40 -14.87
N ASN A 96 15.28 0.90 -14.78
CA ASN A 96 16.42 1.50 -14.06
C ASN A 96 17.79 0.91 -14.45
N ASP A 97 17.91 0.42 -15.67
CA ASP A 97 19.11 -0.21 -16.27
C ASP A 97 19.92 0.77 -17.15
N GLY A 98 19.62 2.06 -17.06
CA GLY A 98 20.21 3.11 -17.91
C GLY A 98 19.52 3.27 -19.27
N THR A 99 18.51 2.46 -19.59
CA THR A 99 17.62 2.62 -20.74
C THR A 99 16.37 3.42 -20.35
N ASN A 100 15.69 3.96 -21.35
CA ASN A 100 14.39 4.63 -21.14
C ASN A 100 13.21 3.65 -21.34
N LEU A 101 13.45 2.36 -21.01
CA LEU A 101 12.47 1.30 -21.16
C LEU A 101 11.75 1.01 -19.82
N ALA A 102 10.53 0.53 -19.94
CA ALA A 102 9.72 0.09 -18.82
C ALA A 102 9.05 -1.26 -19.15
N ASP A 103 8.91 -2.09 -18.14
CA ASP A 103 8.10 -3.30 -18.20
C ASP A 103 6.72 -3.02 -17.60
N TYR A 104 5.76 -3.90 -17.85
CA TYR A 104 4.48 -3.81 -17.16
C TYR A 104 4.56 -4.48 -15.78
N LEU A 105 3.92 -3.90 -14.80
CA LEU A 105 3.87 -4.42 -13.43
C LEU A 105 3.36 -5.86 -13.42
N LEU A 106 4.20 -6.77 -12.92
CA LEU A 106 3.94 -8.21 -12.80
C LEU A 106 3.45 -8.85 -14.12
N ASP A 107 4.00 -8.43 -15.27
CA ASP A 107 3.64 -8.97 -16.59
C ASP A 107 3.87 -10.48 -16.67
N GLY A 108 2.84 -11.23 -17.03
CA GLY A 108 2.88 -12.69 -17.08
C GLY A 108 2.82 -13.39 -15.73
N VAL A 109 2.75 -12.67 -14.62
CA VAL A 109 2.60 -13.24 -13.28
C VAL A 109 1.12 -13.41 -12.95
N SER A 110 0.72 -14.61 -12.53
CA SER A 110 -0.63 -14.85 -12.01
C SER A 110 -0.72 -14.31 -10.59
N VAL A 111 -1.54 -13.27 -10.39
CA VAL A 111 -1.76 -12.62 -9.09
C VAL A 111 -3.10 -13.07 -8.53
N ASN A 112 -3.08 -13.59 -7.30
CA ASN A 112 -4.27 -14.15 -6.64
C ASN A 112 -5.03 -13.10 -5.84
N ASP A 113 -4.32 -12.19 -5.15
CA ASP A 113 -4.98 -11.22 -4.28
C ASP A 113 -4.19 -9.90 -4.21
N ILE A 114 -4.90 -8.83 -3.84
CA ILE A 114 -4.38 -7.49 -3.64
C ILE A 114 -4.79 -7.01 -2.26
N ALA A 115 -3.88 -6.37 -1.52
CA ALA A 115 -4.21 -5.55 -0.37
C ALA A 115 -3.61 -4.15 -0.52
N ILE A 116 -4.22 -3.17 0.13
CA ILE A 116 -3.76 -1.78 0.16
C ILE A 116 -3.46 -1.45 1.61
N ASP A 117 -2.25 -1.00 1.89
CA ASP A 117 -1.83 -0.65 3.25
C ASP A 117 -2.13 0.81 3.63
N GLY A 118 -1.77 1.17 4.84
CA GLY A 118 -2.03 2.48 5.41
C GLY A 118 -1.31 3.65 4.72
N ALA A 119 -0.30 3.38 3.90
CA ALA A 119 0.39 4.33 3.04
C ALA A 119 -0.07 4.26 1.57
N ASN A 120 -1.21 3.65 1.30
CA ASN A 120 -1.74 3.41 -0.04
C ASN A 120 -0.82 2.57 -0.93
N ARG A 121 0.19 1.87 -0.40
CA ARG A 121 1.02 0.94 -1.15
C ARG A 121 0.24 -0.33 -1.46
N LYS A 122 0.64 -1.05 -2.51
CA LYS A 122 -0.06 -2.25 -2.96
C LYS A 122 0.74 -3.50 -2.66
N TRP A 123 0.08 -4.44 -2.01
CA TRP A 123 0.57 -5.78 -1.76
C TRP A 123 -0.08 -6.73 -2.76
N PHE A 124 0.72 -7.44 -3.55
CA PHE A 124 0.26 -8.40 -4.55
C PHE A 124 0.75 -9.79 -4.19
N GLY A 125 -0.20 -10.68 -3.89
CA GLY A 125 0.09 -12.09 -3.67
C GLY A 125 0.01 -12.88 -4.96
N SER A 126 1.11 -13.52 -5.38
CA SER A 126 1.17 -14.30 -6.59
C SER A 126 0.90 -15.79 -6.37
N SER A 127 0.58 -16.51 -7.43
CA SER A 127 0.36 -17.97 -7.37
C SER A 127 1.65 -18.77 -7.29
N THR A 128 2.81 -18.21 -7.70
CA THR A 128 4.08 -18.97 -7.79
C THR A 128 5.34 -18.17 -7.50
N SER A 129 5.21 -16.84 -7.36
CA SER A 129 6.38 -15.94 -7.29
C SER A 129 6.44 -15.15 -5.98
N GLY A 130 5.72 -15.59 -4.94
CA GLY A 130 5.74 -14.94 -3.65
C GLY A 130 4.89 -13.66 -3.57
N LEU A 131 5.30 -12.73 -2.72
CA LEU A 131 4.59 -11.53 -2.34
C LEU A 131 5.37 -10.29 -2.78
N TYR A 132 4.68 -9.34 -3.40
CA TYR A 132 5.26 -8.08 -3.86
C TYR A 132 4.65 -6.91 -3.12
N LEU A 133 5.47 -5.94 -2.72
CA LEU A 133 5.07 -4.62 -2.25
C LEU A 133 5.49 -3.58 -3.27
N THR A 134 4.56 -2.71 -3.65
CA THR A 134 4.84 -1.62 -4.60
C THR A 134 4.52 -0.26 -4.03
N SER A 135 5.02 0.79 -4.68
CA SER A 135 4.62 2.17 -4.45
C SER A 135 3.09 2.36 -4.56
N SER A 136 2.58 3.48 -4.09
CA SER A 136 1.15 3.77 -4.09
C SER A 136 0.52 3.82 -5.49
N ASP A 137 1.30 4.17 -6.51
CA ASP A 137 0.88 4.19 -7.91
C ASP A 137 1.26 2.91 -8.69
N GLY A 138 1.99 1.99 -8.03
CA GLY A 138 2.47 0.73 -8.60
C GLY A 138 3.65 0.87 -9.57
N SER A 139 4.23 2.07 -9.72
CA SER A 139 5.32 2.30 -10.68
C SER A 139 6.69 1.80 -10.20
N GLU A 140 6.80 1.41 -8.93
CA GLU A 140 8.03 0.90 -8.31
C GLU A 140 7.72 -0.35 -7.48
N ILE A 141 8.54 -1.40 -7.63
CA ILE A 141 8.53 -2.56 -6.73
C ILE A 141 9.48 -2.22 -5.58
N LEU A 142 8.91 -2.03 -4.39
CA LEU A 142 9.65 -1.68 -3.17
C LEU A 142 10.27 -2.92 -2.54
N GLU A 143 9.51 -4.03 -2.47
CA GLU A 143 9.94 -5.28 -1.87
C GLU A 143 9.38 -6.47 -2.65
N HIS A 144 10.15 -7.56 -2.67
CA HIS A 144 9.73 -8.85 -3.19
C HIS A 144 10.15 -9.95 -2.22
N PHE A 145 9.17 -10.62 -1.63
CA PHE A 145 9.38 -11.70 -0.67
C PHE A 145 9.12 -13.05 -1.33
N SER A 146 10.08 -13.95 -1.17
CA SER A 146 9.99 -15.35 -1.61
C SER A 146 10.51 -16.28 -0.52
N THR A 147 10.32 -17.58 -0.70
CA THR A 147 10.89 -18.61 0.19
C THR A 147 12.42 -18.61 0.21
N GLU A 148 13.07 -18.01 -0.80
CA GLU A 148 14.52 -17.93 -0.90
C GLU A 148 15.12 -16.76 -0.09
N ASN A 149 14.36 -15.66 0.08
CA ASN A 149 14.88 -14.43 0.67
C ASN A 149 14.15 -13.99 1.95
N SER A 150 13.12 -14.72 2.36
CA SER A 150 12.27 -14.35 3.50
C SER A 150 11.75 -15.57 4.26
N PRO A 151 11.13 -15.38 5.45
CA PRO A 151 10.48 -16.45 6.19
C PRO A 151 9.19 -16.98 5.58
N LEU A 152 8.83 -16.62 4.34
CA LEU A 152 7.67 -17.18 3.67
C LEU A 152 7.75 -18.71 3.62
N THR A 153 6.64 -19.35 3.96
CA THR A 153 6.54 -20.82 3.96
C THR A 153 6.23 -21.40 2.59
N SER A 154 5.73 -20.57 1.67
CA SER A 154 5.42 -20.92 0.27
C SER A 154 5.37 -19.67 -0.59
N ASP A 155 5.82 -19.79 -1.84
CA ASP A 155 5.66 -18.73 -2.86
C ASP A 155 4.25 -18.70 -3.45
N GLU A 156 3.40 -19.69 -3.14
CA GLU A 156 1.99 -19.65 -3.47
C GLU A 156 1.23 -18.87 -2.39
N ILE A 157 0.97 -17.59 -2.67
CA ILE A 157 0.19 -16.70 -1.83
C ILE A 157 -1.28 -16.83 -2.21
N THR A 158 -2.12 -17.19 -1.26
CA THR A 158 -3.56 -17.38 -1.49
C THR A 158 -4.39 -16.14 -1.17
N SER A 159 -3.93 -15.34 -0.21
CA SER A 159 -4.61 -14.11 0.21
C SER A 159 -3.66 -13.15 0.91
N VAL A 160 -3.96 -11.86 0.84
CA VAL A 160 -3.25 -10.79 1.56
C VAL A 160 -4.26 -9.82 2.14
N ALA A 161 -4.07 -9.43 3.41
CA ALA A 161 -4.90 -8.41 4.05
C ALA A 161 -4.05 -7.50 4.93
N CYS A 162 -4.23 -6.19 4.81
CA CYS A 162 -3.62 -5.21 5.70
C CYS A 162 -4.58 -4.89 6.84
N SER A 163 -4.04 -4.74 8.04
CA SER A 163 -4.79 -4.27 9.20
C SER A 163 -5.31 -2.85 8.97
N THR A 164 -6.50 -2.57 9.47
CA THR A 164 -7.08 -1.22 9.49
C THR A 164 -6.66 -0.41 10.71
N ASP A 165 -6.04 -1.04 11.69
CA ASP A 165 -5.80 -0.46 13.02
C ASP A 165 -4.30 -0.28 13.31
N ASP A 166 -3.48 -1.10 12.67
CA ASP A 166 -2.03 -1.12 12.90
C ASP A 166 -1.23 -1.44 11.62
N ASN A 167 0.06 -1.74 11.76
CA ASN A 167 0.98 -2.00 10.65
C ASN A 167 1.06 -3.48 10.23
N ARG A 168 0.16 -4.35 10.68
CA ARG A 168 0.21 -5.78 10.38
C ARG A 168 -0.34 -6.09 8.99
N VAL A 169 0.38 -6.93 8.27
CA VAL A 169 -0.04 -7.53 7.01
C VAL A 169 -0.18 -9.04 7.22
N PHE A 170 -1.37 -9.56 6.98
CA PHE A 170 -1.69 -10.97 7.08
C PHE A 170 -1.50 -11.62 5.72
N ILE A 171 -0.69 -12.67 5.66
CA ILE A 171 -0.29 -13.33 4.42
C ILE A 171 -0.73 -14.79 4.50
N GLY A 172 -1.76 -15.13 3.74
CA GLY A 172 -2.20 -16.51 3.57
C GLY A 172 -1.36 -17.19 2.50
N THR A 173 -0.78 -18.33 2.83
CA THR A 173 -0.06 -19.17 1.89
C THR A 173 -0.68 -20.57 1.86
N LYS A 174 -0.33 -21.39 0.88
CA LYS A 174 -0.75 -22.79 0.83
C LYS A 174 -0.28 -23.62 2.04
N LYS A 175 0.75 -23.15 2.75
CA LYS A 175 1.33 -23.83 3.92
C LYS A 175 1.03 -23.18 5.26
N GLY A 176 0.08 -22.23 5.29
CA GLY A 176 -0.34 -21.55 6.52
C GLY A 176 -0.34 -20.04 6.39
N THR A 177 -0.67 -19.37 7.48
CA THR A 177 -0.77 -17.91 7.55
C THR A 177 0.41 -17.34 8.32
N LEU A 178 0.96 -16.25 7.82
CA LEU A 178 2.00 -15.46 8.46
C LEU A 178 1.50 -14.05 8.73
N VAL A 179 2.16 -13.37 9.65
CA VAL A 179 1.95 -11.96 9.93
C VAL A 179 3.28 -11.25 9.72
N TYR A 180 3.26 -10.19 8.93
CA TYR A 180 4.39 -9.30 8.70
C TYR A 180 4.10 -7.95 9.34
N GLU A 181 5.04 -7.42 10.12
CA GLU A 181 4.99 -6.07 10.67
C GLU A 181 5.63 -5.11 9.65
N SER A 182 4.78 -4.35 8.99
CA SER A 182 5.18 -3.37 7.98
C SER A 182 5.68 -2.08 8.62
N ASP A 183 6.35 -1.25 7.84
CA ASP A 183 6.74 0.12 8.19
C ASP A 183 5.64 1.16 7.88
N ALA A 184 4.44 0.73 7.53
CA ALA A 184 3.28 1.56 7.26
C ALA A 184 2.09 1.17 8.15
N ALA A 185 1.43 2.18 8.71
CA ALA A 185 0.17 2.04 9.43
C ALA A 185 -0.89 3.00 8.87
N PRO A 186 -2.18 2.80 9.17
CA PRO A 186 -3.23 3.73 8.76
C PRO A 186 -2.94 5.15 9.24
N ALA A 187 -3.05 6.11 8.32
CA ALA A 187 -2.83 7.52 8.61
C ALA A 187 -3.97 8.10 9.45
N GLN A 188 -3.62 9.02 10.36
CA GLN A 188 -4.60 9.80 11.11
C GLN A 188 -4.94 11.12 10.39
N ASN A 189 -6.00 11.77 10.85
CA ASN A 189 -6.44 13.05 10.28
C ASN A 189 -5.77 14.26 10.95
N ASP A 190 -5.15 14.06 12.11
CA ASP A 190 -4.42 15.06 12.89
C ASP A 190 -3.33 14.41 13.73
N TYR A 191 -2.68 15.18 14.62
CA TYR A 191 -1.60 14.74 15.50
C TYR A 191 -2.01 14.60 16.97
N SER A 192 -3.30 14.43 17.29
CA SER A 192 -3.80 14.38 18.67
C SER A 192 -3.31 13.17 19.46
N ASP A 193 -3.13 12.03 18.76
CA ASP A 193 -2.84 10.74 19.36
C ASP A 193 -1.46 10.19 18.96
N VAL A 194 -0.48 11.07 18.75
CA VAL A 194 0.88 10.64 18.39
C VAL A 194 1.62 10.10 19.61
N TYR A 195 2.16 8.91 19.46
CA TYR A 195 2.98 8.26 20.49
C TYR A 195 4.20 7.58 19.89
N ALA A 196 5.19 7.25 20.74
CA ALA A 196 6.39 6.54 20.34
C ALA A 196 6.57 5.26 21.15
N TYR A 197 7.07 4.20 20.51
CA TYR A 197 7.39 2.95 21.17
C TYR A 197 8.64 2.26 20.56
N PRO A 198 9.41 1.49 21.36
CA PRO A 198 9.31 1.43 22.82
C PRO A 198 9.68 2.79 23.45
N ASN A 199 9.02 3.11 24.55
CA ASN A 199 9.30 4.32 25.31
C ASN A 199 9.12 4.04 26.83
N PRO A 200 10.20 3.95 27.60
CA PRO A 200 11.61 4.25 27.27
C PRO A 200 12.26 3.22 26.34
N VAL A 201 13.21 3.68 25.54
CA VAL A 201 14.13 2.81 24.78
C VAL A 201 15.22 2.36 25.75
N ARG A 202 15.29 1.06 26.02
CA ARG A 202 16.23 0.47 26.99
C ARG A 202 17.60 0.18 26.38
N PRO A 203 18.66 0.01 27.21
CA PRO A 203 20.02 -0.24 26.71
C PRO A 203 20.17 -1.50 25.86
N ASP A 204 19.41 -2.54 26.16
CA ASP A 204 19.38 -3.83 25.49
C ASP A 204 18.51 -3.87 24.24
N TYR A 205 17.80 -2.79 23.93
CA TYR A 205 16.95 -2.70 22.76
C TYR A 205 17.75 -2.22 21.54
N SER A 206 17.82 -3.06 20.52
CA SER A 206 18.53 -2.79 19.25
C SER A 206 17.58 -2.65 18.05
N GLY A 207 16.24 -2.73 18.28
CA GLY A 207 15.23 -2.59 17.23
C GLY A 207 14.93 -1.12 16.89
N HIS A 208 13.97 -0.95 16.01
CA HIS A 208 13.50 0.37 15.58
C HIS A 208 12.63 1.04 16.62
N ILE A 209 12.77 2.35 16.74
CA ILE A 209 11.88 3.22 17.52
C ILE A 209 10.81 3.74 16.56
N THR A 210 9.57 3.46 16.87
CA THR A 210 8.44 3.82 16.02
C THR A 210 7.67 4.98 16.59
N VAL A 211 7.35 5.98 15.79
CA VAL A 211 6.38 7.03 16.06
C VAL A 211 5.12 6.71 15.27
N ALA A 212 4.00 6.53 15.95
CA ALA A 212 2.71 6.18 15.36
C ALA A 212 1.66 7.26 15.64
N GLY A 213 0.51 7.19 14.95
CA GLY A 213 -0.56 8.18 15.07
C GLY A 213 -0.31 9.44 14.23
N LEU A 214 0.51 9.34 13.17
CA LEU A 214 0.84 10.44 12.28
C LEU A 214 -0.20 10.57 11.14
N MET A 215 -0.21 11.73 10.52
CA MET A 215 -0.83 11.92 9.20
C MET A 215 0.11 11.37 8.12
N ASP A 216 -0.45 10.96 6.99
CA ASP A 216 0.36 10.44 5.88
C ASP A 216 1.34 11.49 5.34
N ASN A 217 2.53 11.01 4.94
CA ASN A 217 3.60 11.81 4.36
C ASN A 217 4.02 13.03 5.21
N SER A 218 3.86 12.95 6.53
CA SER A 218 4.28 14.00 7.46
C SER A 218 5.78 14.14 7.49
N LEU A 219 6.28 15.37 7.43
CA LEU A 219 7.68 15.67 7.74
C LEU A 219 7.89 15.50 9.24
N VAL A 220 8.72 14.55 9.63
CA VAL A 220 9.07 14.25 11.02
C VAL A 220 10.49 14.73 11.28
N LYS A 221 10.68 15.45 12.40
CA LYS A 221 11.99 15.86 12.89
C LYS A 221 12.14 15.41 14.34
N ILE A 222 13.28 14.80 14.65
CA ILE A 222 13.67 14.40 16.00
C ILE A 222 14.81 15.29 16.44
N THR A 223 14.67 15.93 17.60
CA THR A 223 15.71 16.81 18.19
C THR A 223 16.13 16.32 19.56
N ASP A 224 17.32 16.68 19.97
CA ASP A 224 17.76 16.56 21.37
C ASP A 224 17.07 17.60 22.27
N SER A 225 17.41 17.60 23.56
CA SER A 225 16.87 18.53 24.55
C SER A 225 17.31 19.98 24.36
N MET A 226 18.34 20.23 23.56
CA MET A 226 18.85 21.56 23.22
C MET A 226 18.25 22.07 21.89
N GLY A 227 17.44 21.25 21.19
CA GLY A 227 16.82 21.60 19.93
C GLY A 227 17.69 21.28 18.69
N ASN A 228 18.84 20.61 18.86
CA ASN A 228 19.65 20.18 17.73
C ASN A 228 18.96 19.06 16.99
N LEU A 229 18.93 19.14 15.65
CA LEU A 229 18.35 18.08 14.81
C LEU A 229 19.20 16.82 14.92
N VAL A 230 18.57 15.70 15.26
CA VAL A 230 19.18 14.39 15.36
C VAL A 230 18.86 13.55 14.14
N TYR A 231 17.58 13.55 13.73
CA TYR A 231 17.10 12.77 12.59
C TYR A 231 15.88 13.44 11.95
N SER A 232 15.68 13.19 10.66
CA SER A 232 14.48 13.67 9.96
C SER A 232 14.11 12.74 8.81
N GLY A 233 12.82 12.70 8.49
CA GLY A 233 12.29 11.92 7.38
C GLY A 233 10.80 12.19 7.20
N ARG A 234 10.14 11.33 6.42
CA ARG A 234 8.69 11.41 6.22
C ARG A 234 8.00 10.15 6.74
N SER A 235 6.79 10.32 7.25
CA SER A 235 5.96 9.19 7.67
C SER A 235 5.48 8.38 6.46
N THR A 236 5.34 7.08 6.68
CA THR A 236 4.75 6.11 5.75
C THR A 236 3.36 5.77 6.27
N GLY A 237 2.33 6.39 5.69
CA GLY A 237 1.02 6.40 6.34
C GLY A 237 1.08 7.10 7.69
N GLY A 238 0.49 6.46 8.71
CA GLY A 238 0.46 6.96 10.10
C GLY A 238 1.72 6.69 10.91
N MET A 239 2.85 6.28 10.31
CA MET A 239 3.98 5.71 11.02
C MET A 239 5.32 6.28 10.53
N PHE A 240 6.27 6.48 11.45
CA PHE A 240 7.64 6.86 11.15
C PHE A 240 8.59 6.01 11.98
N VAL A 241 9.61 5.47 11.33
CA VAL A 241 10.57 4.54 11.95
C VAL A 241 11.93 5.20 12.05
N TRP A 242 12.55 5.10 13.23
CA TRP A 242 13.88 5.61 13.52
C TRP A 242 14.73 4.52 14.17
N ASP A 243 15.95 4.34 13.71
CA ASP A 243 16.90 3.33 14.21
C ASP A 243 17.61 3.74 15.52
N GLY A 244 17.33 4.94 16.03
CA GLY A 244 18.00 5.48 17.22
C GLY A 244 19.43 5.94 16.96
N LEU A 245 19.77 6.21 15.71
CA LEU A 245 21.08 6.72 15.31
C LEU A 245 21.05 8.23 15.05
N ASN A 246 22.20 8.87 15.24
CA ASN A 246 22.46 10.21 14.76
C ASN A 246 22.73 10.21 13.26
N SER A 247 22.83 11.41 12.67
CA SER A 247 23.21 11.57 11.26
C SER A 247 24.60 11.05 10.89
N ASP A 248 25.48 10.84 11.87
CA ASP A 248 26.81 10.25 11.70
C ASP A 248 26.82 8.72 11.84
N GLY A 249 25.65 8.09 12.04
CA GLY A 249 25.50 6.65 12.23
C GLY A 249 25.81 6.14 13.64
N SER A 250 26.14 7.03 14.59
CA SER A 250 26.36 6.65 15.99
C SER A 250 25.03 6.57 16.75
N ARG A 251 24.91 5.63 17.72
CA ARG A 251 23.74 5.56 18.57
C ARG A 251 23.63 6.77 19.49
N VAL A 252 22.43 7.33 19.55
CA VAL A 252 22.13 8.50 20.40
C VAL A 252 22.39 8.22 21.86
N ASN A 253 22.71 9.26 22.62
CA ASN A 253 22.99 9.17 24.06
C ASN A 253 21.71 9.05 24.90
N THR A 254 21.87 8.70 26.18
CA THR A 254 20.79 8.80 27.16
C THR A 254 20.24 10.23 27.19
N GLY A 255 18.92 10.38 27.06
CA GLY A 255 18.27 11.68 27.04
C GLY A 255 16.82 11.63 26.59
N VAL A 256 16.18 12.78 26.62
CA VAL A 256 14.84 12.99 26.06
C VAL A 256 14.97 13.59 24.67
N TYR A 257 14.34 12.96 23.72
CA TYR A 257 14.28 13.41 22.33
C TYR A 257 12.87 13.88 22.02
N TYR A 258 12.74 15.03 21.38
CA TYR A 258 11.46 15.63 21.03
C TYR A 258 11.14 15.32 19.58
N VAL A 259 9.92 14.88 19.32
CA VAL A 259 9.43 14.58 17.98
C VAL A 259 8.50 15.70 17.54
N PHE A 260 8.78 16.25 16.37
CA PHE A 260 7.95 17.25 15.70
C PHE A 260 7.43 16.66 14.40
N ALA A 261 6.16 16.90 14.07
CA ALA A 261 5.55 16.46 12.84
C ALA A 261 4.75 17.59 12.19
N SER A 262 4.79 17.68 10.85
CA SER A 262 4.02 18.66 10.09
C SER A 262 3.73 18.15 8.68
N GLN A 263 2.60 18.57 8.10
CA GLN A 263 2.27 18.26 6.70
C GLN A 263 3.15 19.05 5.71
N ASN A 264 3.52 20.28 6.06
CA ASN A 264 4.32 21.17 5.22
C ASN A 264 5.48 21.78 6.01
N GLU A 265 6.59 22.04 5.34
CA GLU A 265 7.78 22.70 5.93
C GLU A 265 7.46 24.09 6.50
N ASN A 266 6.47 24.78 5.95
CA ASN A 266 6.09 26.15 6.32
C ASN A 266 4.88 26.22 7.29
N SER A 267 4.36 25.08 7.77
CA SER A 267 3.23 25.11 8.70
C SER A 267 3.67 25.59 10.08
N LYS A 268 3.15 26.74 10.51
CA LYS A 268 3.39 27.31 11.85
C LYS A 268 2.72 26.52 13.00
N SER A 269 2.03 25.43 12.71
CA SER A 269 1.18 24.69 13.65
C SER A 269 1.78 23.39 14.18
N SER A 270 3.00 23.05 13.84
CA SER A 270 3.64 21.83 14.33
C SER A 270 4.38 22.09 15.64
N GLY A 271 3.71 21.86 16.75
CA GLY A 271 4.37 21.71 18.04
C GLY A 271 5.08 20.36 18.17
N CYS A 272 5.72 20.14 19.32
CA CYS A 272 6.20 18.82 19.71
C CYS A 272 4.98 17.89 19.85
N VAL A 273 4.94 16.82 19.05
CA VAL A 273 3.81 15.89 19.05
C VAL A 273 4.00 14.74 20.05
N THR A 274 5.25 14.34 20.32
CA THR A 274 5.57 13.33 21.34
C THR A 274 7.03 13.41 21.78
N LYS A 275 7.43 12.58 22.76
CA LYS A 275 8.78 12.50 23.31
C LYS A 275 9.24 11.05 23.33
N ILE A 276 10.55 10.85 23.19
CA ILE A 276 11.20 9.55 23.31
C ILE A 276 12.25 9.65 24.41
N LEU A 277 12.15 8.78 25.41
CA LEU A 277 13.19 8.63 26.43
C LEU A 277 14.13 7.50 26.01
N VAL A 278 15.40 7.83 25.81
CA VAL A 278 16.46 6.84 25.54
C VAL A 278 17.30 6.66 26.80
N VAL A 279 17.51 5.42 27.19
CA VAL A 279 18.39 5.01 28.30
C VAL A 279 19.51 4.15 27.68
N LYS A 280 20.76 4.46 28.05
CA LYS A 280 21.94 3.76 27.50
C LYS A 280 22.67 3.02 28.63
#